data_24309228624e4fe2b6a45a9e09a435b1
#
_entry.id   24309228624e4fe2b6a45a9e09a435b1
#
_cell.length_a   1.000
_cell.length_b   1.000
_cell.length_c   1.000
_cell.angle_alpha   90.00
_cell.angle_beta   90.00
_cell.angle_gamma   90.00
#
_symmetry.space_group_name_H-M   'P 1'
#
loop_
_entity.id
_entity.type
_entity.pdbx_description
1 polymer ?
#
loop_
_entity_poly.entity_id
_entity_poly.type
_entity_poly.pdbx_seq_one_letter_code
_entity_poly.pdbx_strand_id
1 'polypeptide(L)'
;MTPPKTPAFQPLTGLYEPSAIQQLPDGRFLVVEDEKSHPLSLLTISADGRVDHTALTPGWLQLFSDFWALDDLEGLALDRAGFVYAVTSHSRDDDGDEKKSRERLVRFRIDGGRVMDSRVVDGLKSALAARHPVLAAAARIRDVKAGGGLNIEALEMSPDQNRLLIGFRSPLHDGRALVGSVENPSGIFESNEAP
;
A
#
# COMPACT_ATOMS: atom_id res chain seq x y z
N MET A 1 38.55 -8.19 -17.50
CA MET A 1 37.24 -8.13 -16.85
C MET A 1 37.39 -7.21 -15.64
N THR A 2 36.70 -6.09 -15.64
CA THR A 2 36.66 -5.19 -14.47
C THR A 2 35.88 -5.90 -13.37
N PRO A 3 36.36 -5.99 -12.12
CA PRO A 3 35.62 -6.60 -11.05
C PRO A 3 34.27 -5.87 -10.87
N PRO A 4 33.19 -6.59 -10.51
CA PRO A 4 31.91 -5.95 -10.25
C PRO A 4 32.10 -4.91 -9.16
N LYS A 5 31.67 -3.67 -9.42
CA LYS A 5 31.66 -2.61 -8.40
C LYS A 5 30.77 -3.07 -7.25
N THR A 6 31.30 -3.07 -6.06
CA THR A 6 30.47 -3.27 -4.84
C THR A 6 29.37 -2.20 -4.87
N PRO A 7 28.10 -2.58 -4.72
CA PRO A 7 27.04 -1.58 -4.67
C PRO A 7 27.29 -0.61 -3.52
N ALA A 8 27.24 0.68 -3.84
CA ALA A 8 27.34 1.73 -2.82
C ALA A 8 25.97 1.89 -2.17
N PHE A 9 25.90 1.67 -0.85
CA PHE A 9 24.72 1.98 -0.07
C PHE A 9 24.79 3.42 0.40
N GLN A 10 23.73 4.18 0.16
CA GLN A 10 23.57 5.53 0.71
C GLN A 10 22.45 5.48 1.75
N PRO A 11 22.68 5.99 2.97
CA PRO A 11 21.62 6.10 3.96
C PRO A 11 20.59 7.15 3.48
N LEU A 12 19.33 6.78 3.53
CA LEU A 12 18.21 7.70 3.33
C LEU A 12 17.82 8.25 4.70
N THR A 13 17.89 9.55 4.88
CA THR A 13 17.46 10.22 6.11
C THR A 13 16.07 10.79 5.90
N GLY A 14 15.19 10.68 6.91
CA GLY A 14 13.84 11.25 6.88
C GLY A 14 12.78 10.40 6.19
N LEU A 15 13.07 9.12 5.93
CA LEU A 15 12.10 8.09 5.63
C LEU A 15 11.99 7.16 6.83
N TYR A 16 10.77 6.84 7.23
CA TYR A 16 10.48 6.03 8.41
C TYR A 16 9.75 4.75 7.99
N GLU A 17 10.38 3.61 8.25
CA GLU A 17 9.79 2.27 8.00
C GLU A 17 9.14 2.14 6.60
N PRO A 18 9.92 2.36 5.50
CA PRO A 18 9.37 2.27 4.16
C PRO A 18 8.94 0.84 3.83
N SER A 19 7.65 0.63 3.54
CA SER A 19 7.05 -0.69 3.32
C SER A 19 6.93 -1.03 1.84
N ALA A 20 6.70 -0.05 0.96
CA ALA A 20 6.68 -0.29 -0.48
C ALA A 20 7.22 0.89 -1.29
N ILE A 21 7.73 0.58 -2.49
CA ILE A 21 8.25 1.55 -3.44
C ILE A 21 7.72 1.27 -4.85
N GLN A 22 7.24 2.28 -5.55
CA GLN A 22 6.74 2.19 -6.91
C GLN A 22 7.36 3.27 -7.80
N GLN A 23 7.96 2.88 -8.92
CA GLN A 23 8.41 3.86 -9.90
C GLN A 23 7.22 4.47 -10.65
N LEU A 24 7.20 5.79 -10.74
CA LEU A 24 6.20 6.57 -11.45
C LEU A 24 6.62 6.79 -12.92
N PRO A 25 5.67 7.11 -13.83
CA PRO A 25 5.96 7.35 -15.24
C PRO A 25 6.94 8.50 -15.50
N ASP A 26 7.07 9.45 -14.58
CA ASP A 26 8.00 10.57 -14.67
C ASP A 26 9.43 10.23 -14.18
N GLY A 27 9.67 8.97 -13.80
CA GLY A 27 10.96 8.46 -13.34
C GLY A 27 11.22 8.60 -11.85
N ARG A 28 10.38 9.34 -11.12
CA ARG A 28 10.44 9.40 -9.64
C ARG A 28 9.93 8.11 -9.03
N PHE A 29 10.13 7.96 -7.73
CA PHE A 29 9.61 6.83 -6.98
C PHE A 29 8.66 7.34 -5.90
N LEU A 30 7.51 6.70 -5.80
CA LEU A 30 6.61 6.86 -4.67
C LEU A 30 6.97 5.81 -3.63
N VAL A 31 7.08 6.23 -2.38
CA VAL A 31 7.33 5.37 -1.23
C VAL A 31 6.16 5.52 -0.26
N VAL A 32 5.71 4.42 0.30
CA VAL A 32 4.79 4.40 1.44
C VAL A 32 5.55 4.08 2.71
N GLU A 33 5.14 4.72 3.78
CA GLU A 33 5.79 4.66 5.09
C GLU A 33 4.76 4.29 6.15
N ASP A 34 5.16 3.52 7.15
CA ASP A 34 4.33 3.25 8.35
C ASP A 34 4.37 4.46 9.31
N GLU A 35 4.29 5.66 8.76
CA GLU A 35 4.28 6.93 9.50
C GLU A 35 2.93 7.64 9.30
N LYS A 36 2.22 7.87 10.40
CA LYS A 36 0.87 8.48 10.36
C LYS A 36 0.84 9.92 9.88
N SER A 37 1.93 10.66 10.11
CA SER A 37 2.00 12.07 9.75
C SER A 37 2.29 12.28 8.27
N HIS A 38 3.08 11.41 7.66
CA HIS A 38 3.53 11.52 6.27
C HIS A 38 3.60 10.14 5.61
N PRO A 39 2.45 9.51 5.34
CA PRO A 39 2.43 8.13 4.86
C PRO A 39 2.95 7.96 3.42
N LEU A 40 3.18 9.06 2.70
CA LEU A 40 3.59 9.07 1.30
C LEU A 40 4.76 10.01 1.07
N SER A 41 5.82 9.53 0.43
CA SER A 41 6.99 10.31 0.04
C SER A 41 7.37 10.10 -1.42
N LEU A 42 7.83 11.15 -2.09
CA LEU A 42 8.43 11.07 -3.42
C LEU A 42 9.95 11.08 -3.31
N LEU A 43 10.60 10.11 -3.98
CA LEU A 43 12.05 10.07 -4.14
C LEU A 43 12.43 10.48 -5.56
N THR A 44 13.51 11.25 -5.67
CA THR A 44 14.18 11.55 -6.92
C THR A 44 15.61 11.04 -6.83
N ILE A 45 16.01 10.22 -7.79
CA ILE A 45 17.39 9.74 -7.91
C ILE A 45 18.04 10.48 -9.05
N SER A 46 19.04 11.31 -8.74
CA SER A 46 19.81 12.08 -9.71
C SER A 46 20.84 11.21 -10.43
N ALA A 47 21.32 11.65 -11.59
CA ALA A 47 22.30 10.91 -12.39
C ALA A 47 23.64 10.68 -11.67
N ASP A 48 24.00 11.51 -10.70
CA ASP A 48 25.16 11.36 -9.81
C ASP A 48 24.91 10.38 -8.65
N GLY A 49 23.70 9.80 -8.56
CA GLY A 49 23.30 8.87 -7.52
C GLY A 49 22.78 9.53 -6.24
N ARG A 50 22.68 10.86 -6.19
CA ARG A 50 22.08 11.54 -5.04
C ARG A 50 20.58 11.25 -4.99
N VAL A 51 20.08 10.98 -3.79
CA VAL A 51 18.66 10.74 -3.53
C VAL A 51 18.10 11.90 -2.72
N ASP A 52 17.12 12.57 -3.27
CA ASP A 52 16.33 13.59 -2.59
C ASP A 52 14.92 13.05 -2.34
N HIS A 53 14.31 13.37 -1.21
CA HIS A 53 12.94 12.97 -0.90
C HIS A 53 12.09 14.17 -0.51
N THR A 54 10.78 14.06 -0.76
CA THR A 54 9.78 15.07 -0.38
C THR A 54 8.53 14.35 0.10
N ALA A 55 8.14 14.59 1.36
CA ALA A 55 6.88 14.10 1.89
C ALA A 55 5.71 14.74 1.15
N LEU A 56 4.74 13.93 0.76
CA LEU A 56 3.48 14.42 0.21
C LEU A 56 2.56 14.84 1.36
N THR A 57 1.99 16.01 1.23
CA THR A 57 1.09 16.57 2.24
C THR A 57 -0.27 16.90 1.64
N PRO A 58 -1.35 16.85 2.43
CA PRO A 58 -2.65 17.25 1.95
C PRO A 58 -2.65 18.71 1.51
N GLY A 59 -3.27 18.99 0.36
CA GLY A 59 -3.65 20.35 0.00
C GLY A 59 -4.70 20.88 0.98
N TRP A 60 -4.84 22.22 1.09
CA TRP A 60 -5.75 22.82 2.06
C TRP A 60 -7.22 22.32 1.93
N LEU A 61 -7.67 21.96 0.74
CA LEU A 61 -8.99 21.37 0.47
C LEU A 61 -9.07 19.88 0.86
N GLN A 62 -7.96 19.22 1.13
CA GLN A 62 -7.86 17.80 1.44
C GLN A 62 -7.55 17.52 2.91
N LEU A 63 -7.40 18.56 3.74
CA LEU A 63 -7.04 18.43 5.16
C LEU A 63 -8.02 17.57 5.98
N PHE A 64 -9.26 17.44 5.52
CA PHE A 64 -10.30 16.63 6.17
C PHE A 64 -10.71 15.41 5.34
N SER A 65 -9.89 15.04 4.33
CA SER A 65 -10.16 13.89 3.51
C SER A 65 -9.74 12.59 4.22
N ASP A 66 -10.62 11.59 4.21
CA ASP A 66 -10.33 10.25 4.72
C ASP A 66 -9.11 9.61 4.04
N PHE A 67 -8.75 10.08 2.84
CA PHE A 67 -7.54 9.62 2.14
C PHE A 67 -6.26 9.85 2.95
N TRP A 68 -6.15 10.91 3.73
CA TRP A 68 -4.94 11.19 4.51
C TRP A 68 -4.95 10.55 5.90
N ALA A 69 -6.05 9.91 6.28
CA ALA A 69 -6.15 9.14 7.52
C ALA A 69 -5.71 7.69 7.30
N LEU A 70 -4.53 7.50 6.69
CA LEU A 70 -3.93 6.19 6.44
C LEU A 70 -2.94 5.85 7.54
N ASP A 71 -2.93 4.59 7.94
CA ASP A 71 -2.07 4.03 8.98
C ASP A 71 -1.61 2.64 8.50
N ASP A 72 -0.35 2.32 8.62
CA ASP A 72 0.18 0.99 8.30
C ASP A 72 0.04 0.65 6.78
N LEU A 73 0.54 1.53 5.91
CA LEU A 73 0.58 1.30 4.46
C LEU A 73 1.64 0.27 4.09
N GLU A 74 1.25 -0.77 3.34
CA GLU A 74 2.09 -1.94 3.09
C GLU A 74 2.29 -2.28 1.61
N GLY A 75 1.47 -1.78 0.74
CA GLY A 75 1.57 -2.14 -0.67
C GLY A 75 1.24 -1.02 -1.63
N LEU A 76 1.93 -1.00 -2.76
CA LEU A 76 1.71 -0.10 -3.89
C LEU A 76 1.58 -0.87 -5.20
N ALA A 77 0.71 -0.41 -6.07
CA ALA A 77 0.62 -0.85 -7.46
C ALA A 77 0.34 0.35 -8.37
N LEU A 78 0.74 0.26 -9.63
CA LEU A 78 0.52 1.30 -10.63
C LEU A 78 -0.13 0.69 -11.87
N ASP A 79 -1.23 1.28 -12.33
CA ASP A 79 -1.84 0.88 -13.58
C ASP A 79 -1.27 1.67 -14.79
N ARG A 80 -1.60 1.19 -16.01
CA ARG A 80 -1.17 1.84 -17.27
C ARG A 80 -1.81 3.20 -17.49
N ALA A 81 -2.91 3.51 -16.82
CA ALA A 81 -3.58 4.81 -16.88
C ALA A 81 -2.93 5.84 -15.95
N GLY A 82 -1.94 5.43 -15.14
CA GLY A 82 -1.20 6.27 -14.21
C GLY A 82 -1.90 6.45 -12.86
N PHE A 83 -2.88 5.58 -12.53
CA PHE A 83 -3.40 5.52 -11.18
C PHE A 83 -2.51 4.65 -10.29
N VAL A 84 -2.20 5.17 -9.13
CA VAL A 84 -1.57 4.44 -8.04
C VAL A 84 -2.66 3.85 -7.16
N TYR A 85 -2.47 2.59 -6.79
CA TYR A 85 -3.25 1.90 -5.78
C TYR A 85 -2.36 1.67 -4.57
N ALA A 86 -2.89 1.89 -3.37
CA ALA A 86 -2.19 1.60 -2.14
C ALA A 86 -3.12 0.87 -1.17
N VAL A 87 -2.55 -0.04 -0.40
CA VAL A 87 -3.29 -0.84 0.58
C VAL A 87 -2.62 -0.74 1.94
N THR A 88 -3.44 -0.61 2.98
CA THR A 88 -2.97 -0.74 4.37
C THR A 88 -2.94 -2.21 4.78
N SER A 89 -2.32 -2.53 5.89
CA SER A 89 -2.16 -3.91 6.38
C SER A 89 -3.47 -4.67 6.61
N HIS A 90 -4.57 -3.97 6.85
CA HIS A 90 -5.84 -4.55 7.32
C HIS A 90 -5.70 -5.33 8.64
N SER A 91 -4.58 -5.12 9.33
CA SER A 91 -4.29 -5.71 10.63
C SER A 91 -4.98 -4.96 11.77
N ARG A 92 -5.09 -5.61 12.91
CA ARG A 92 -5.41 -4.95 14.17
C ARG A 92 -4.16 -4.20 14.67
N ASP A 93 -4.37 -3.19 15.52
CA ASP A 93 -3.25 -2.50 16.17
C ASP A 93 -2.58 -3.36 17.26
N ASP A 94 -1.57 -2.81 17.92
CA ASP A 94 -0.81 -3.53 18.95
C ASP A 94 -1.65 -3.89 20.18
N ASP A 95 -2.78 -3.20 20.42
CA ASP A 95 -3.75 -3.52 21.48
C ASP A 95 -4.78 -4.58 21.02
N GLY A 96 -4.73 -4.98 19.76
CA GLY A 96 -5.64 -5.92 19.11
C GLY A 96 -6.98 -5.29 18.72
N ASP A 97 -7.04 -3.98 18.59
CA ASP A 97 -8.23 -3.25 18.20
C ASP A 97 -8.28 -2.98 16.69
N GLU A 98 -9.49 -2.93 16.13
CA GLU A 98 -9.70 -2.58 14.73
C GLU A 98 -9.62 -1.06 14.55
N LYS A 99 -8.86 -0.63 13.54
CA LYS A 99 -8.70 0.78 13.18
C LYS A 99 -9.11 0.98 11.72
N LYS A 100 -10.07 1.86 11.48
CA LYS A 100 -10.49 2.20 10.11
C LYS A 100 -9.33 2.71 9.24
N SER A 101 -8.37 3.42 9.83
CA SER A 101 -7.16 3.90 9.16
C SER A 101 -6.26 2.78 8.63
N ARG A 102 -6.37 1.57 9.20
CA ARG A 102 -5.66 0.35 8.80
C ARG A 102 -6.47 -0.56 7.87
N GLU A 103 -7.68 -0.18 7.50
CA GLU A 103 -8.59 -1.00 6.67
C GLU A 103 -8.97 -0.27 5.38
N ARG A 104 -7.97 0.24 4.65
CA ARG A 104 -8.15 1.09 3.47
C ARG A 104 -7.50 0.48 2.22
N LEU A 105 -8.25 0.50 1.13
CA LEU A 105 -7.71 0.40 -0.22
C LEU A 105 -7.94 1.75 -0.88
N VAL A 106 -6.89 2.38 -1.39
CA VAL A 106 -7.00 3.71 -1.98
C VAL A 106 -6.49 3.74 -3.41
N ARG A 107 -7.03 4.65 -4.22
CA ARG A 107 -6.58 4.94 -5.58
C ARG A 107 -6.38 6.45 -5.73
N PHE A 108 -5.31 6.85 -6.37
CA PHE A 108 -5.00 8.25 -6.62
C PHE A 108 -4.04 8.43 -7.79
N ARG A 109 -3.78 9.66 -8.17
CA ARG A 109 -2.73 10.05 -9.11
C ARG A 109 -1.73 10.97 -8.43
N ILE A 110 -0.53 11.03 -8.98
CA ILE A 110 0.46 12.05 -8.63
C ILE A 110 0.63 12.97 -9.82
N ASP A 111 0.37 14.25 -9.61
CA ASP A 111 0.62 15.30 -10.59
C ASP A 111 1.34 16.47 -9.93
N GLY A 112 2.47 16.92 -10.52
CA GLY A 112 3.28 18.02 -10.01
C GLY A 112 3.71 17.87 -8.54
N GLY A 113 3.83 16.64 -8.03
CA GLY A 113 4.15 16.38 -6.63
C GLY A 113 2.95 16.51 -5.67
N ARG A 114 1.74 16.42 -6.19
CA ARG A 114 0.50 16.46 -5.40
C ARG A 114 -0.35 15.24 -5.66
N VAL A 115 -1.08 14.81 -4.64
CA VAL A 115 -2.11 13.77 -4.76
C VAL A 115 -3.35 14.37 -5.41
N MET A 116 -3.81 13.72 -6.50
CA MET A 116 -4.98 14.09 -7.27
C MET A 116 -5.93 12.89 -7.39
N ASP A 117 -7.20 13.14 -7.66
CA ASP A 117 -8.23 12.11 -7.94
C ASP A 117 -8.30 11.00 -6.90
N SER A 118 -8.03 11.34 -5.64
CA SER A 118 -7.99 10.36 -4.56
C SER A 118 -9.38 9.77 -4.26
N ARG A 119 -9.43 8.45 -4.11
CA ARG A 119 -10.60 7.67 -3.72
C ARG A 119 -10.22 6.68 -2.65
N VAL A 120 -11.13 6.41 -1.74
CA VAL A 120 -10.98 5.45 -0.65
C VAL A 120 -12.09 4.41 -0.77
N VAL A 121 -11.72 3.15 -0.62
CA VAL A 121 -12.65 2.02 -0.57
C VAL A 121 -12.49 1.33 0.78
N ASP A 122 -13.61 1.15 1.45
CA ASP A 122 -13.76 0.40 2.68
C ASP A 122 -14.28 -1.01 2.39
N GLY A 123 -14.19 -1.90 3.38
CA GLY A 123 -14.85 -3.19 3.32
C GLY A 123 -14.05 -4.32 2.66
N LEU A 124 -12.82 -4.06 2.17
CA LEU A 124 -11.97 -5.10 1.59
C LEU A 124 -11.76 -6.28 2.56
N LYS A 125 -11.45 -6.01 3.83
CA LYS A 125 -11.31 -7.05 4.87
C LYS A 125 -12.56 -7.91 5.00
N SER A 126 -13.73 -7.28 5.03
CA SER A 126 -15.01 -7.98 5.13
C SER A 126 -15.32 -8.82 3.89
N ALA A 127 -15.01 -8.30 2.69
CA ALA A 127 -15.17 -9.03 1.45
C ALA A 127 -14.25 -10.25 1.38
N LEU A 128 -12.98 -10.09 1.75
CA LEU A 128 -12.00 -11.18 1.82
C LEU A 128 -12.45 -12.25 2.84
N ALA A 129 -12.89 -11.85 4.03
CA ALA A 129 -13.37 -12.75 5.06
C ALA A 129 -14.65 -13.50 4.63
N ALA A 130 -15.55 -12.86 3.90
CA ALA A 130 -16.75 -13.50 3.39
C ALA A 130 -16.47 -14.58 2.35
N ARG A 131 -15.39 -14.46 1.58
CA ARG A 131 -15.02 -15.35 0.48
C ARG A 131 -14.11 -16.52 0.90
N HIS A 132 -13.30 -16.33 1.96
CA HIS A 132 -12.22 -17.24 2.30
C HIS A 132 -12.22 -17.59 3.80
N PRO A 133 -12.59 -18.83 4.18
CA PRO A 133 -12.66 -19.22 5.60
C PRO A 133 -11.36 -19.02 6.38
N VAL A 134 -10.20 -19.21 5.74
CA VAL A 134 -8.88 -18.98 6.35
C VAL A 134 -8.71 -17.50 6.70
N LEU A 135 -9.09 -16.58 5.79
CA LEU A 135 -9.02 -15.14 6.02
C LEU A 135 -10.07 -14.71 7.06
N ALA A 136 -11.26 -15.30 7.04
CA ALA A 136 -12.29 -15.06 8.07
C ALA A 136 -11.82 -15.46 9.47
N ALA A 137 -11.11 -16.56 9.58
CA ALA A 137 -10.52 -16.99 10.86
C ALA A 137 -9.43 -16.02 11.32
N ALA A 138 -8.51 -15.65 10.43
CA ALA A 138 -7.41 -14.74 10.72
C ALA A 138 -7.90 -13.33 11.13
N ALA A 139 -8.94 -12.81 10.48
CA ALA A 139 -9.52 -11.49 10.79
C ALA A 139 -10.06 -11.39 12.23
N ARG A 140 -10.36 -12.51 12.88
CA ARG A 140 -10.84 -12.56 14.27
C ARG A 140 -9.72 -12.62 15.30
N ILE A 141 -8.51 -12.96 14.89
CA ILE A 141 -7.35 -13.08 15.78
C ILE A 141 -6.88 -11.67 16.18
N ARG A 142 -6.82 -11.42 17.48
CA ARG A 142 -6.38 -10.13 18.02
C ARG A 142 -4.87 -9.95 17.96
N ASP A 143 -4.11 -11.02 18.19
CA ASP A 143 -2.66 -11.02 18.11
C ASP A 143 -2.21 -11.25 16.65
N VAL A 144 -1.87 -10.17 15.98
CA VAL A 144 -1.45 -10.21 14.57
C VAL A 144 -0.06 -10.81 14.42
N LYS A 145 0.86 -10.45 15.31
CA LYS A 145 2.29 -10.80 15.18
C LYS A 145 2.58 -12.28 15.53
N ALA A 146 2.08 -12.76 16.65
CA ALA A 146 2.33 -14.13 17.12
C ALA A 146 1.16 -15.08 16.83
N GLY A 147 -0.06 -14.59 16.80
CA GLY A 147 -1.28 -15.39 16.64
C GLY A 147 -1.69 -15.69 15.19
N GLY A 148 -1.03 -15.09 14.20
CA GLY A 148 -1.37 -15.31 12.78
C GLY A 148 -2.63 -14.53 12.33
N GLY A 149 -2.88 -13.38 12.91
CA GLY A 149 -3.95 -12.47 12.50
C GLY A 149 -3.78 -11.98 11.06
N LEU A 150 -4.87 -11.46 10.47
CA LEU A 150 -4.84 -10.97 9.08
C LEU A 150 -3.83 -9.83 8.95
N ASN A 151 -2.94 -9.96 7.97
CA ASN A 151 -1.97 -8.93 7.62
C ASN A 151 -1.62 -8.98 6.14
N ILE A 152 -1.86 -7.87 5.43
CA ILE A 152 -1.52 -7.65 4.03
C ILE A 152 -0.17 -6.92 3.99
N GLU A 153 0.73 -7.37 3.10
CA GLU A 153 2.10 -6.83 2.99
C GLU A 153 2.51 -6.53 1.53
N ALA A 154 1.64 -6.81 0.57
CA ALA A 154 1.98 -6.56 -0.83
C ALA A 154 0.75 -6.26 -1.66
N LEU A 155 0.94 -5.42 -2.68
CA LEU A 155 -0.03 -5.11 -3.70
C LEU A 155 0.67 -5.03 -5.06
N GLU A 156 0.06 -5.61 -6.09
CA GLU A 156 0.58 -5.52 -7.45
C GLU A 156 -0.56 -5.52 -8.47
N MET A 157 -0.39 -4.79 -9.56
CA MET A 157 -1.34 -4.82 -10.67
C MET A 157 -1.03 -6.00 -11.60
N SER A 158 -2.04 -6.81 -11.90
CA SER A 158 -1.85 -7.90 -12.86
C SER A 158 -1.44 -7.38 -14.25
N PRO A 159 -0.67 -8.17 -15.04
CA PRO A 159 -0.20 -7.73 -16.36
C PRO A 159 -1.32 -7.35 -17.33
N ASP A 160 -2.51 -7.95 -17.19
CA ASP A 160 -3.70 -7.65 -17.99
C ASP A 160 -4.50 -6.44 -17.47
N GLN A 161 -4.10 -5.85 -16.36
CA GLN A 161 -4.70 -4.67 -15.70
C GLN A 161 -6.13 -4.90 -15.18
N ASN A 162 -6.55 -6.14 -15.03
CA ASN A 162 -7.90 -6.49 -14.62
C ASN A 162 -8.00 -6.87 -13.14
N ARG A 163 -6.87 -7.04 -12.47
CA ARG A 163 -6.82 -7.49 -11.06
C ARG A 163 -5.76 -6.76 -10.26
N LEU A 164 -6.06 -6.50 -9.00
CA LEU A 164 -5.05 -6.21 -7.99
C LEU A 164 -4.73 -7.52 -7.25
N LEU A 165 -3.47 -7.89 -7.24
CA LEU A 165 -2.95 -9.03 -6.50
C LEU A 165 -2.56 -8.56 -5.10
N ILE A 166 -3.03 -9.28 -4.08
CA ILE A 166 -2.79 -8.97 -2.67
C ILE A 166 -1.96 -10.08 -2.06
N GLY A 167 -0.79 -9.76 -1.55
CA GLY A 167 0.06 -10.70 -0.82
C GLY A 167 -0.18 -10.61 0.69
N PHE A 168 -0.39 -11.77 1.32
CA PHE A 168 -0.58 -11.86 2.76
C PHE A 168 0.70 -12.35 3.44
N ARG A 169 1.21 -11.58 4.42
CA ARG A 169 2.19 -12.09 5.37
C ARG A 169 1.55 -13.15 6.27
N SER A 170 0.30 -12.93 6.63
CA SER A 170 -0.49 -13.76 7.51
C SER A 170 -1.98 -13.69 7.12
N PRO A 171 -2.74 -14.78 7.18
CA PRO A 171 -2.34 -16.13 7.60
C PRO A 171 -1.53 -16.89 6.55
N LEU A 172 -0.80 -17.90 6.98
CA LEU A 172 -0.29 -18.94 6.09
C LEU A 172 -1.31 -20.07 5.98
N HIS A 173 -1.36 -20.74 4.83
CA HIS A 173 -2.13 -21.95 4.62
C HIS A 173 -1.17 -23.09 4.32
N ASP A 174 -1.15 -24.11 5.17
CA ASP A 174 -0.19 -25.23 5.10
C ASP A 174 1.28 -24.76 5.00
N GLY A 175 1.62 -23.72 5.76
CA GLY A 175 2.97 -23.12 5.76
C GLY A 175 3.31 -22.31 4.51
N ARG A 176 2.36 -22.03 3.65
CA ARG A 176 2.53 -21.27 2.39
C ARG A 176 1.87 -19.90 2.48
N ALA A 177 2.53 -18.91 1.88
CA ALA A 177 1.94 -17.60 1.72
C ALA A 177 0.70 -17.65 0.83
N LEU A 178 -0.28 -16.83 1.15
CA LEU A 178 -1.49 -16.65 0.34
C LEU A 178 -1.35 -15.44 -0.57
N VAL A 179 -1.89 -15.56 -1.78
CA VAL A 179 -2.10 -14.45 -2.68
C VAL A 179 -3.57 -14.44 -3.06
N GLY A 180 -4.23 -13.33 -2.81
CA GLY A 180 -5.60 -13.06 -3.24
C GLY A 180 -5.64 -12.14 -4.44
N SER A 181 -6.82 -11.95 -5.04
CA SER A 181 -7.04 -10.96 -6.08
C SER A 181 -8.34 -10.20 -5.86
N VAL A 182 -8.30 -8.91 -6.18
CA VAL A 182 -9.48 -8.05 -6.33
C VAL A 182 -9.72 -7.88 -7.82
N GLU A 183 -10.86 -8.38 -8.28
CA GLU A 183 -11.27 -8.30 -9.69
C GLU A 183 -11.80 -6.89 -10.00
N ASN A 184 -11.59 -6.43 -11.25
CA ASN A 184 -12.08 -5.15 -11.74
C ASN A 184 -11.82 -3.95 -10.79
N PRO A 185 -10.56 -3.69 -10.43
CA PRO A 185 -10.24 -2.63 -9.47
C PRO A 185 -10.76 -1.25 -9.88
N SER A 186 -10.76 -0.94 -11.17
CA SER A 186 -11.31 0.34 -11.66
C SER A 186 -12.80 0.49 -11.36
N GLY A 187 -13.60 -0.57 -11.56
CA GLY A 187 -15.03 -0.55 -11.29
C GLY A 187 -15.36 -0.29 -9.83
N ILE A 188 -14.61 -0.90 -8.90
CA ILE A 188 -14.78 -0.70 -7.46
C ILE A 188 -14.64 0.78 -7.08
N PHE A 189 -13.68 1.49 -7.66
CA PHE A 189 -13.46 2.91 -7.37
C PHE A 189 -14.40 3.85 -8.13
N GLU A 190 -15.03 3.41 -9.22
CA GLU A 190 -15.90 4.24 -10.05
C GLU A 190 -17.37 4.09 -9.71
N SER A 191 -17.82 2.88 -9.40
CA SER A 191 -19.22 2.53 -9.18
C SER A 191 -19.62 2.40 -7.71
N ASN A 192 -18.72 2.57 -6.76
CA ASN A 192 -18.92 2.22 -5.35
C ASN A 192 -19.39 0.75 -5.17
N GLU A 193 -19.02 -0.12 -6.08
CA GLU A 193 -19.25 -1.56 -5.91
C GLU A 193 -18.46 -2.08 -4.70
N ALA A 194 -18.98 -3.09 -4.04
CA ALA A 194 -18.25 -3.76 -2.98
C ALA A 194 -17.02 -4.48 -3.58
N PRO A 195 -15.85 -4.41 -2.94
CA PRO A 195 -14.64 -5.10 -3.37
C PRO A 195 -14.77 -6.63 -3.33
#